data_faf4a52f7b2de3dfe1c8e250f6e57ef8
#
_entry.id   faf4a52f7b2de3dfe1c8e250f6e57ef8
#
_cell.length_a   1.000
_cell.length_b   1.000
_cell.length_c   1.000
_cell.angle_alpha   90.00
_cell.angle_beta   90.00
_cell.angle_gamma   90.00
#
_symmetry.space_group_name_H-M   'P 1'
#
loop_
_entity.id
_entity.type
_entity.pdbx_description
1 polymer ?
#
loop_
_entity_poly.entity_id
_entity_poly.type
_entity_poly.pdbx_seq_one_letter_code
_entity_poly.pdbx_strand_id
1 'polypeptide(L)' 'MKVIKVTKEYFETEDDKVYFFEPLGKGISIEDMQKIVDVD' A
#
# COMPACT_ATOMS: atom_id res chain seq x y z
N MET A 1 7.05 0.82 -8.44
CA MET A 1 5.69 1.37 -8.44
C MET A 1 5.55 2.34 -7.27
N LYS A 2 4.80 3.40 -7.47
CA LYS A 2 4.65 4.42 -6.46
C LYS A 2 3.28 4.32 -5.79
N VAL A 3 3.27 4.16 -4.47
CA VAL A 3 2.04 4.08 -3.69
C VAL A 3 1.52 5.49 -3.46
N ILE A 4 0.25 5.73 -3.79
CA ILE A 4 -0.37 7.04 -3.63
C ILE A 4 -1.47 7.07 -2.58
N LYS A 5 -1.96 5.92 -2.17
CA LYS A 5 -3.01 5.83 -1.16
C LYS A 5 -2.93 4.49 -0.45
N VAL A 6 -3.13 4.51 0.86
CA VAL A 6 -3.17 3.29 1.67
C VAL A 6 -4.39 3.34 2.57
N THR A 7 -5.12 2.23 2.61
CA THR A 7 -6.23 2.06 3.54
C THR A 7 -5.97 0.80 4.38
N LYS A 8 -6.91 0.44 5.23
CA LYS A 8 -6.78 -0.76 6.04
C LYS A 8 -6.90 -2.05 5.23
N GLU A 9 -7.43 -1.97 4.02
CA GLU A 9 -7.75 -3.15 3.23
C GLU A 9 -7.01 -3.21 1.89
N TYR A 10 -6.52 -2.07 1.40
CA TYR A 10 -5.85 -2.03 0.09
C TYR A 10 -4.93 -0.84 0.00
N PHE A 11 -4.09 -0.84 -1.04
CA PHE A 11 -3.34 0.35 -1.41
C PHE A 11 -3.47 0.57 -2.92
N GLU A 12 -3.29 1.84 -3.34
CA GLU A 12 -3.36 2.21 -4.75
C GLU A 12 -2.01 2.78 -5.20
N THR A 13 -1.69 2.55 -6.46
CA THR A 13 -0.45 3.04 -7.07
C THR A 13 -0.77 4.06 -8.15
N GLU A 14 0.26 4.79 -8.60
CA GLU A 14 0.09 5.87 -9.57
C GLU A 14 -0.37 5.41 -10.94
N ASP A 15 -0.26 4.11 -11.24
CA ASP A 15 -0.69 3.54 -12.50
C ASP A 15 -2.14 3.02 -12.45
N ASP A 16 -2.94 3.54 -11.53
CA ASP A 16 -4.36 3.18 -11.36
C ASP A 16 -4.58 1.72 -10.96
N LYS A 17 -3.60 1.12 -10.33
CA LYS A 17 -3.72 -0.24 -9.81
C LYS A 17 -4.15 -0.21 -8.35
N VAL A 18 -4.99 -1.18 -7.98
CA VAL A 18 -5.44 -1.35 -6.60
C VAL A 18 -5.05 -2.76 -6.15
N TYR A 19 -4.39 -2.85 -5.01
CA TYR A 19 -3.92 -4.12 -4.47
C TYR A 19 -4.51 -4.33 -3.10
N PHE A 20 -5.28 -5.39 -2.93
CA PHE A 20 -5.91 -5.71 -1.65
C PHE A 20 -5.01 -6.59 -0.80
N PHE A 21 -5.08 -6.42 0.49
CA PHE A 21 -4.36 -7.26 1.45
C PHE A 21 -5.25 -7.47 2.67
N GLU A 22 -4.87 -8.43 3.51
CA GLU A 22 -5.63 -8.68 4.73
C GLU A 22 -5.51 -7.51 5.68
N PRO A 23 -6.61 -7.12 6.36
CA PRO A 23 -6.55 -6.02 7.33
C PRO A 23 -5.50 -6.29 8.40
N LEU A 24 -4.64 -5.30 8.61
CA LEU A 24 -3.68 -5.34 9.70
C LEU A 24 -4.33 -4.76 10.94
N GLY A 25 -3.91 -5.20 12.10
CA GLY A 25 -4.47 -4.70 13.33
C GLY A 25 -4.27 -3.20 13.55
N LYS A 26 -3.37 -2.60 12.81
CA LYS A 26 -3.11 -1.17 12.81
C LYS A 26 -2.86 -0.71 11.39
N GLY A 27 -3.09 0.58 11.13
CA GLY A 27 -2.86 1.13 9.82
C GLY A 27 -1.37 1.18 9.46
N ILE A 28 -1.11 1.22 8.16
CA ILE A 28 0.23 1.38 7.61
C ILE A 28 0.27 2.72 6.90
N SER A 29 1.35 3.47 7.08
CA SER A 29 1.53 4.73 6.38
C SER A 29 1.91 4.49 4.93
N ILE A 30 1.75 5.52 4.09
CA ILE A 30 2.17 5.44 2.70
C ILE A 30 3.67 5.14 2.62
N GLU A 31 4.47 5.76 3.48
CA GLU A 31 5.92 5.52 3.51
C GLU A 31 6.25 4.07 3.81
N ASP A 32 5.57 3.48 4.79
CA ASP A 32 5.81 2.10 5.14
C ASP A 32 5.37 1.14 4.03
N MET A 33 4.22 1.41 3.43
CA MET A 33 3.75 0.59 2.32
C MET A 33 4.69 0.69 1.13
N GLN A 34 5.23 1.89 0.87
CA GLN A 34 6.17 2.09 -0.22
C GLN A 34 7.43 1.24 -0.01
N LYS A 35 7.91 1.15 1.23
CA LYS A 35 9.07 0.30 1.53
C LYS A 35 8.78 -1.17 1.27
N ILE A 36 7.58 -1.61 1.58
CA ILE A 36 7.18 -2.99 1.36
C ILE A 36 7.17 -3.32 -0.14
N VAL A 37 6.58 -2.45 -0.95
CA VAL A 37 6.49 -2.72 -2.40
C VAL A 37 7.82 -2.50 -3.12
N ASP A 38 8.73 -1.75 -2.53
CA ASP A 38 10.04 -1.52 -3.14
C ASP A 38 11.04 -2.64 -2.83
N VAL A 39 10.70 -3.55 -1.95
CA VAL A 39 11.56 -4.68 -1.61
C VAL A 39 11.45 -5.73 -2.72
N ASP A 40 12.55 -6.04 -3.33
CA ASP A 40 12.61 -7.08 -4.36
C ASP A 40 13.17 -8.37 -3.77
#